data_9d03ddd546894af69645b34d4378b607
#
_entry.id   9d03ddd546894af69645b34d4378b607
#
_cell.length_a   1.000
_cell.length_b   1.000
_cell.length_c   1.000
_cell.angle_alpha   90.00
_cell.angle_beta   90.00
_cell.angle_gamma   90.00
#
_symmetry.space_group_name_H-M   'P 1'
#
loop_
_entity.id
_entity.type
_entity.pdbx_description
1 polymer ?
#
loop_
_entity_poly.entity_id
_entity_poly.type
_entity_poly.pdbx_seq_one_letter_code
_entity_poly.pdbx_strand_id
1 'polypeptide(L)'
;MVDEILDALMDMVQRFTEYQVVLGSNPTKESIALVGYGDPDRIFRDKDTDWVLNVTINGKSADQEHLLRSLRQIHTQLFKRKDYPQGEDWHIYSIETTASPRLIAIEEADRNKWLYGSSVKVKFYEQGMKGAI
;
A
#
# COMPACT_ATOMS: atom_id res chain seq x y z
N MET A 1 2.96 13.84 -5.56
CA MET A 1 3.75 12.62 -5.90
C MET A 1 3.32 11.40 -5.09
N VAL A 2 3.36 11.48 -3.77
CA VAL A 2 2.93 10.35 -2.92
C VAL A 2 1.48 9.95 -3.20
N ASP A 3 0.61 10.92 -3.43
CA ASP A 3 -0.80 10.66 -3.73
C ASP A 3 -0.99 9.85 -5.02
N GLU A 4 -0.22 10.16 -6.06
CA GLU A 4 -0.27 9.42 -7.32
C GLU A 4 0.19 7.97 -7.14
N ILE A 5 1.24 7.76 -6.33
CA ILE A 5 1.76 6.45 -6.02
C ILE A 5 0.73 5.63 -5.24
N LEU A 6 0.10 6.25 -4.24
CA LEU A 6 -0.94 5.59 -3.43
C LEU A 6 -2.15 5.22 -4.28
N ASP A 7 -2.57 6.09 -5.19
CA ASP A 7 -3.68 5.79 -6.10
C ASP A 7 -3.35 4.61 -7.02
N ALA A 8 -2.14 4.60 -7.57
CA ALA A 8 -1.69 3.51 -8.42
C ALA A 8 -1.59 2.19 -7.64
N LEU A 9 -1.10 2.27 -6.40
CA LEU A 9 -1.01 1.11 -5.52
C LEU A 9 -2.40 0.59 -5.16
N MET A 10 -3.34 1.48 -4.85
CA MET A 10 -4.71 1.12 -4.56
C MET A 10 -5.36 0.37 -5.73
N ASP A 11 -5.19 0.87 -6.94
CA ASP A 11 -5.72 0.22 -8.13
C ASP A 11 -5.12 -1.18 -8.33
N MET A 12 -3.82 -1.30 -8.08
CA MET A 12 -3.14 -2.59 -8.19
C MET A 12 -3.64 -3.57 -7.13
N VAL A 13 -3.73 -3.13 -5.88
CA VAL A 13 -4.20 -3.97 -4.77
C VAL A 13 -5.64 -4.41 -4.99
N GLN A 14 -6.48 -3.54 -5.53
CA GLN A 14 -7.89 -3.86 -5.79
C GLN A 14 -8.04 -5.06 -6.72
N ARG A 15 -7.07 -5.31 -7.59
CA ARG A 15 -7.10 -6.46 -8.50
C ARG A 15 -6.85 -7.79 -7.78
N PHE A 16 -6.32 -7.75 -6.56
CA PHE A 16 -5.94 -8.95 -5.82
C PHE A 16 -6.93 -9.32 -4.73
N THR A 17 -8.00 -8.56 -4.56
CA THR A 17 -8.97 -8.79 -3.48
C THR A 17 -10.38 -8.43 -3.92
N GLU A 18 -11.35 -9.10 -3.31
CA GLU A 18 -12.77 -8.78 -3.49
C GLU A 18 -13.23 -7.68 -2.54
N TYR A 19 -12.44 -7.39 -1.49
CA TYR A 19 -12.77 -6.30 -0.58
C TYR A 19 -12.60 -4.96 -1.26
N GLN A 20 -13.41 -3.99 -0.85
CA GLN A 20 -13.23 -2.61 -1.30
C GLN A 20 -11.91 -2.08 -0.74
N VAL A 21 -11.05 -1.57 -1.60
CA VAL A 21 -9.79 -0.94 -1.20
C VAL A 21 -9.98 0.56 -1.14
N VAL A 22 -9.62 1.17 -0.01
CA VAL A 22 -9.78 2.61 0.22
C VAL A 22 -8.46 3.20 0.73
N LEU A 23 -8.34 4.50 0.64
CA LEU A 23 -7.21 5.23 1.22
C LEU A 23 -7.63 5.83 2.57
N GLY A 24 -6.75 5.75 3.55
CA GLY A 24 -7.01 6.31 4.87
C GLY A 24 -7.62 5.31 5.84
N SER A 25 -8.72 5.66 6.47
CA SER A 25 -9.34 4.84 7.49
C SER A 25 -10.34 3.84 6.90
N ASN A 26 -10.44 2.67 7.54
CA ASN A 26 -11.48 1.72 7.17
C ASN A 26 -12.86 2.30 7.47
N PRO A 27 -13.79 2.28 6.52
CA PRO A 27 -15.18 2.65 6.79
C PRO A 27 -15.85 1.59 7.66
N THR A 28 -17.12 1.79 7.98
CA THR A 28 -17.89 0.81 8.77
C THR A 28 -18.07 -0.51 8.04
N LYS A 29 -17.98 -0.49 6.71
CA LYS A 29 -18.09 -1.70 5.88
C LYS A 29 -16.80 -2.49 5.87
N GLU A 30 -16.89 -3.75 5.49
CA GLU A 30 -15.72 -4.59 5.27
C GLU A 30 -14.85 -3.99 4.17
N SER A 31 -13.57 -3.86 4.43
CA SER A 31 -12.68 -3.12 3.54
C SER A 31 -11.22 -3.38 3.82
N ILE A 32 -10.38 -2.97 2.88
CA ILE A 32 -8.94 -2.91 3.05
C ILE A 32 -8.53 -1.46 2.84
N ALA A 33 -7.85 -0.88 3.83
CA ALA A 33 -7.41 0.50 3.79
C ALA A 33 -5.90 0.59 3.67
N LEU A 34 -5.43 1.48 2.82
CA LEU A 34 -4.02 1.78 2.64
C LEU A 34 -3.73 3.15 3.25
N VAL A 35 -2.74 3.19 4.13
CA VAL A 35 -2.24 4.44 4.71
C VAL A 35 -0.75 4.50 4.48
N GLY A 36 -0.29 5.57 3.86
CA GLY A 36 1.11 5.67 3.53
C GLY A 36 1.70 7.04 3.79
N TYR A 37 2.99 7.04 4.06
CA TYR A 37 3.78 8.26 4.13
C TYR A 37 5.15 7.97 3.49
N GLY A 38 5.69 8.99 2.82
CA GLY A 38 6.94 8.83 2.10
C GLY A 38 7.97 9.85 2.50
N ASP A 39 9.22 9.40 2.49
CA ASP A 39 10.37 10.25 2.72
C ASP A 39 11.37 10.06 1.59
N PRO A 40 12.07 11.14 1.16
CA PRO A 40 13.15 10.98 0.21
C PRO A 40 14.28 10.18 0.86
N ASP A 41 14.72 9.13 0.18
CA ASP A 41 15.83 8.31 0.62
C ASP A 41 17.14 8.88 0.09
N ARG A 42 17.13 9.32 -1.16
CA ARG A 42 18.31 9.85 -1.81
C ARG A 42 17.94 10.85 -2.89
N ILE A 43 18.56 12.03 -2.84
CA ILE A 43 18.36 13.07 -3.85
C ILE A 43 19.65 13.20 -4.64
N PHE A 44 19.54 13.05 -5.96
CA PHE A 44 20.67 13.16 -6.86
C PHE A 44 20.90 14.60 -7.32
N ARG A 45 22.06 14.85 -7.94
CA ARG A 45 22.46 16.19 -8.36
C ARG A 45 21.46 16.85 -9.32
N ASP A 46 20.82 16.09 -10.20
CA ASP A 46 19.85 16.57 -11.17
C ASP A 46 18.41 16.66 -10.61
N LYS A 47 18.28 16.56 -9.28
CA LYS A 47 17.00 16.57 -8.57
C LYS A 47 16.19 15.30 -8.71
N ASP A 48 16.72 14.27 -9.36
CA ASP A 48 16.09 12.96 -9.33
C ASP A 48 16.13 12.44 -7.88
N THR A 49 15.10 11.75 -7.48
CA THR A 49 14.95 11.33 -6.08
C THR A 49 14.54 9.88 -5.97
N ASP A 50 15.22 9.14 -5.11
CA ASP A 50 14.74 7.84 -4.65
C ASP A 50 13.89 8.07 -3.41
N TRP A 51 12.70 7.49 -3.43
CA TRP A 51 11.73 7.61 -2.35
C TRP A 51 11.48 6.27 -1.69
N VAL A 52 11.25 6.31 -0.39
CA VAL A 52 10.75 5.18 0.38
C VAL A 52 9.37 5.55 0.90
N LEU A 53 8.37 4.79 0.49
CA LEU A 53 7.00 4.96 0.94
C LEU A 53 6.64 3.78 1.84
N ASN A 54 6.29 4.08 3.09
CA ASN A 54 5.84 3.08 4.04
C ASN A 54 4.33 3.04 4.01
N VAL A 55 3.76 1.89 3.67
CA VAL A 55 2.31 1.72 3.52
C VAL A 55 1.82 0.68 4.50
N THR A 56 0.85 1.08 5.32
CA THR A 56 0.12 0.16 6.19
C THR A 56 -1.10 -0.34 5.43
N ILE A 57 -1.33 -1.63 5.47
CA ILE A 57 -2.47 -2.28 4.83
C ILE A 57 -3.34 -2.85 5.94
N ASN A 58 -4.47 -2.20 6.20
CA ASN A 58 -5.37 -2.54 7.30
C ASN A 58 -6.63 -3.17 6.74
N GLY A 59 -6.97 -4.36 7.22
CA GLY A 59 -8.17 -5.05 6.80
C GLY A 59 -9.20 -5.12 7.90
N LYS A 60 -10.47 -5.08 7.51
CA LYS A 60 -11.62 -5.15 8.39
C LYS A 60 -12.66 -6.08 7.79
N SER A 61 -13.03 -7.13 8.50
CA SER A 61 -14.03 -8.09 8.02
C SER A 61 -14.63 -8.90 9.16
N ALA A 62 -15.87 -9.34 8.98
CA ALA A 62 -16.51 -10.30 9.86
C ALA A 62 -15.98 -11.73 9.60
N ASP A 63 -15.44 -11.98 8.43
CA ASP A 63 -14.85 -13.27 8.05
C ASP A 63 -13.34 -13.20 8.21
N GLN A 64 -12.86 -13.61 9.38
CA GLN A 64 -11.44 -13.57 9.73
C GLN A 64 -10.57 -14.36 8.75
N GLU A 65 -11.00 -15.56 8.41
CA GLU A 65 -10.20 -16.44 7.55
C GLU A 65 -10.08 -15.87 6.13
N HIS A 66 -11.18 -15.38 5.58
CA HIS A 66 -11.20 -14.78 4.26
C HIS A 66 -10.35 -13.51 4.22
N LEU A 67 -10.44 -12.67 5.27
CA LEU A 67 -9.64 -11.46 5.37
C LEU A 67 -8.15 -11.78 5.40
N LEU A 68 -7.75 -12.72 6.24
CA LEU A 68 -6.33 -13.10 6.36
C LEU A 68 -5.82 -13.69 5.04
N ARG A 69 -6.61 -14.50 4.38
CA ARG A 69 -6.25 -15.06 3.07
C ARG A 69 -6.09 -13.96 2.03
N SER A 70 -7.00 -12.98 2.02
CA SER A 70 -6.93 -11.85 1.09
C SER A 70 -5.68 -11.00 1.34
N LEU A 71 -5.36 -10.71 2.59
CA LEU A 71 -4.16 -9.94 2.93
C LEU A 71 -2.89 -10.68 2.51
N ARG A 72 -2.82 -11.99 2.76
CA ARG A 72 -1.68 -12.80 2.33
C ARG A 72 -1.55 -12.82 0.81
N GLN A 73 -2.67 -12.90 0.11
CA GLN A 73 -2.69 -12.87 -1.35
C GLN A 73 -2.15 -11.53 -1.88
N ILE A 74 -2.58 -10.43 -1.28
CA ILE A 74 -2.09 -9.09 -1.64
C ILE A 74 -0.57 -9.03 -1.49
N HIS A 75 -0.05 -9.42 -0.33
CA HIS A 75 1.40 -9.40 -0.07
C HIS A 75 2.16 -10.28 -1.05
N THR A 76 1.65 -11.49 -1.31
CA THR A 76 2.28 -12.42 -2.23
C THR A 76 2.34 -11.85 -3.65
N GLN A 77 1.26 -11.27 -4.12
CA GLN A 77 1.20 -10.68 -5.46
C GLN A 77 2.09 -9.45 -5.59
N LEU A 78 2.14 -8.61 -4.57
CA LEU A 78 3.03 -7.44 -4.57
C LEU A 78 4.50 -7.85 -4.59
N PHE A 79 4.85 -8.86 -3.81
CA PHE A 79 6.22 -9.36 -3.71
C PHE A 79 6.70 -10.05 -4.99
N LYS A 80 5.83 -10.84 -5.63
CA LYS A 80 6.20 -11.62 -6.82
C LYS A 80 6.21 -10.82 -8.11
N ARG A 81 5.63 -9.64 -8.09
CA ARG A 81 5.49 -8.86 -9.32
C ARG A 81 6.83 -8.31 -9.78
N LYS A 82 7.07 -8.35 -11.08
CA LYS A 82 8.30 -7.83 -11.69
C LYS A 82 8.08 -6.48 -12.37
N ASP A 83 6.84 -6.19 -12.75
CA ASP A 83 6.46 -4.93 -13.36
C ASP A 83 5.50 -4.20 -12.43
N TYR A 84 5.95 -3.08 -11.94
CA TYR A 84 5.16 -2.24 -11.03
C TYR A 84 4.62 -1.03 -11.78
N PRO A 85 3.59 -0.36 -11.22
CA PRO A 85 3.06 0.87 -11.81
C PRO A 85 4.14 1.92 -12.03
N GLN A 86 3.97 2.69 -13.08
CA GLN A 86 4.83 3.82 -13.39
C GLN A 86 3.99 4.96 -13.95
N GLY A 87 4.42 6.19 -13.69
CA GLY A 87 3.83 7.38 -14.27
C GLY A 87 4.82 8.04 -15.22
N GLU A 88 4.52 9.28 -15.62
CA GLU A 88 5.40 10.03 -16.52
C GLU A 88 6.77 10.29 -15.89
N ASP A 89 6.78 10.67 -14.63
CA ASP A 89 7.99 11.12 -13.93
C ASP A 89 8.42 10.20 -12.81
N TRP A 90 7.78 9.05 -12.65
CA TRP A 90 8.08 8.15 -11.56
C TRP A 90 7.87 6.69 -11.94
N HIS A 91 8.57 5.80 -11.24
CA HIS A 91 8.31 4.37 -11.36
C HIS A 91 8.63 3.66 -10.04
N ILE A 92 7.79 2.72 -9.69
CA ILE A 92 8.02 1.83 -8.56
C ILE A 92 8.96 0.72 -9.02
N TYR A 93 9.99 0.43 -8.23
CA TYR A 93 10.93 -0.63 -8.58
C TYR A 93 11.05 -1.72 -7.51
N SER A 94 10.46 -1.54 -6.33
CA SER A 94 10.54 -2.53 -5.27
C SER A 94 9.37 -2.38 -4.31
N ILE A 95 8.75 -3.50 -3.97
CA ILE A 95 7.74 -3.57 -2.89
C ILE A 95 8.10 -4.76 -2.02
N GLU A 96 8.34 -4.50 -0.74
CA GLU A 96 8.73 -5.53 0.23
C GLU A 96 7.76 -5.53 1.41
N THR A 97 7.41 -6.72 1.91
CA THR A 97 6.66 -6.83 3.16
C THR A 97 7.56 -6.47 4.33
N THR A 98 7.14 -5.52 5.14
CA THR A 98 7.86 -5.14 6.36
C THR A 98 7.20 -5.70 7.61
N ALA A 99 5.90 -5.96 7.56
CA ALA A 99 5.19 -6.66 8.61
C ALA A 99 4.08 -7.52 8.00
N SER A 100 4.11 -8.81 8.29
CA SER A 100 3.10 -9.75 7.81
C SER A 100 1.75 -9.47 8.46
N PRO A 101 0.64 -9.88 7.82
CA PRO A 101 -0.69 -9.67 8.40
C PRO A 101 -0.81 -10.28 9.80
N ARG A 102 -1.34 -9.49 10.72
CA ARG A 102 -1.53 -9.90 12.10
C ARG A 102 -2.80 -9.28 12.66
N LEU A 103 -3.41 -9.95 13.62
CA LEU A 103 -4.57 -9.44 14.31
C LEU A 103 -4.17 -8.22 15.15
N ILE A 104 -4.89 -7.12 14.97
CA ILE A 104 -4.72 -5.90 15.76
C ILE A 104 -5.76 -5.84 16.85
N ALA A 105 -7.04 -6.03 16.49
CA ALA A 105 -8.14 -5.89 17.42
C ALA A 105 -9.42 -6.50 16.86
N ILE A 106 -10.41 -6.62 17.73
CA ILE A 106 -11.79 -6.89 17.35
C ILE A 106 -12.54 -5.59 17.60
N GLU A 107 -13.30 -5.13 16.61
CA GLU A 107 -14.01 -3.86 16.72
C GLU A 107 -15.09 -3.95 17.80
N GLU A 108 -15.02 -3.10 18.83
CA GLU A 108 -15.97 -3.10 19.94
C GLU A 108 -17.36 -2.63 19.53
N ALA A 109 -17.45 -1.66 18.63
CA ALA A 109 -18.71 -1.11 18.15
C ALA A 109 -19.48 -2.12 17.31
N ASP A 110 -18.74 -3.00 16.63
CA ASP A 110 -19.29 -4.08 15.81
C ASP A 110 -18.51 -5.34 16.12
N ARG A 111 -18.94 -6.09 17.11
CA ARG A 111 -18.23 -7.25 17.67
C ARG A 111 -17.94 -8.35 16.66
N ASN A 112 -18.52 -8.26 15.47
CA ASN A 112 -18.33 -9.26 14.43
C ASN A 112 -17.22 -8.91 13.46
N LYS A 113 -16.52 -7.79 13.68
CA LYS A 113 -15.47 -7.35 12.76
C LYS A 113 -14.09 -7.52 13.36
N TRP A 114 -13.24 -8.19 12.60
CA TRP A 114 -11.83 -8.40 12.93
C TRP A 114 -11.00 -7.35 12.21
N LEU A 115 -10.02 -6.80 12.92
CA LEU A 115 -9.08 -5.81 12.37
C LEU A 115 -7.70 -6.44 12.27
N TYR A 116 -7.17 -6.51 11.06
CA TYR A 116 -5.82 -6.99 10.79
C TYR A 116 -4.98 -5.88 10.19
N GLY A 117 -3.70 -5.86 10.55
CA GLY A 117 -2.75 -4.90 10.01
C GLY A 117 -1.54 -5.58 9.43
N SER A 118 -0.98 -4.95 8.41
CA SER A 118 0.27 -5.37 7.79
C SER A 118 0.93 -4.15 7.18
N SER A 119 2.14 -4.30 6.68
CA SER A 119 2.82 -3.17 6.06
C SER A 119 3.79 -3.61 4.98
N VAL A 120 3.99 -2.70 4.04
CA VAL A 120 4.96 -2.87 2.96
C VAL A 120 5.80 -1.60 2.84
N LYS A 121 6.99 -1.78 2.29
CA LYS A 121 7.87 -0.68 1.91
C LYS A 121 7.89 -0.63 0.39
N VAL A 122 7.48 0.51 -0.15
CA VAL A 122 7.45 0.76 -1.59
C VAL A 122 8.59 1.71 -1.92
N LYS A 123 9.48 1.28 -2.79
CA LYS A 123 10.57 2.12 -3.27
C LYS A 123 10.26 2.57 -4.68
N PHE A 124 10.35 3.86 -4.91
CA PHE A 124 10.11 4.41 -6.23
C PHE A 124 11.09 5.54 -6.53
N TYR A 125 11.29 5.76 -7.80
CA TYR A 125 12.18 6.77 -8.33
C TYR A 125 11.34 7.88 -8.94
N GLU A 126 11.68 9.11 -8.62
CA GLU A 126 11.05 10.30 -9.17
C GLU A 126 12.07 11.07 -10.00
N GLN A 127 11.74 11.34 -11.24
CA GLN A 127 12.58 12.12 -12.12
C GLN A 127 12.47 13.60 -11.73
N GLY A 128 13.59 14.29 -11.67
CA GLY A 128 13.61 15.71 -11.37
C GLY A 128 12.91 16.53 -12.43
N MET A 129 12.41 17.70 -12.05
CA MET A 129 11.72 18.62 -12.95
C MET A 129 12.70 19.20 -13.97
N LYS A 130 12.57 18.81 -15.22
CA LYS A 130 13.39 19.35 -16.30
C LYS A 130 13.04 20.83 -16.51
N GLY A 131 14.06 21.67 -16.55
CA GLY A 131 13.90 23.09 -16.74
C GLY A 131 13.56 23.88 -15.51
N ALA A 132 13.40 23.25 -14.35
CA ALA A 132 13.24 23.90 -13.07
C ALA A 132 14.63 24.25 -12.52
N ILE A 133 15.25 25.21 -13.12
CA ILE A 133 16.61 25.61 -12.78
C ILE A 133 16.54 26.98 -12.15
#